data_6741d0af7c65b69fd68cc16e0f34567d
#
_entry.id   6741d0af7c65b69fd68cc16e0f34567d
#
_cell.length_a   1.000
_cell.length_b   1.000
_cell.length_c   1.000
_cell.angle_alpha   90.00
_cell.angle_beta   90.00
_cell.angle_gamma   90.00
#
_symmetry.space_group_name_H-M   'P 1'
#
loop_
_entity.id
_entity.type
_entity.pdbx_description
1 polymer ?
#
loop_
_entity_poly.entity_id
_entity_poly.type
_entity_poly.pdbx_seq_one_letter_code
_entity_poly.pdbx_strand_id
1 'polypeptide(L)'
;MFCVFKQINGLCVCAILSLVLIAVMFLALSVGTVKIPLEQIYVAVISQLQSGGSLDNALKGSVHDIIWQLRLPRIVLAAAVGAGLASSGVIMQAIVKNPLADPYILGISSGASLGATAAILLGIGAGLGENFIGLAAFAGAFAISLLVLFISNLGGRSNSVKLLLAGMALSAVCSAFSSFIVYFANNKEGMQTIAYWMMGSFSGAKWDNLIVIVPIVIVAVLFFWSQSRILNLMLLGDESALTLGTDLHVYRQFYLLISSIIVGFVVYAAGTVGFVGLIVPHVIRMLVGTDHKRLVPVTALAGAIFLVVADTLCRIMIPGAELPIGILVAMIGAPCFVYLMVKRTYGFGGN
;
A
#
# COMPACT_ATOMS: atom_id res chain seq x y z
N MET A 1 9.86 -26.33 10.11
CA MET A 1 10.36 -25.15 9.38
C MET A 1 9.94 -23.82 10.03
N PHE A 2 8.73 -23.68 10.58
CA PHE A 2 8.24 -22.44 11.21
C PHE A 2 8.96 -21.99 12.52
N CYS A 3 9.58 -22.91 13.27
CA CYS A 3 10.31 -22.56 14.50
C CYS A 3 11.67 -21.87 14.28
N VAL A 4 12.29 -22.07 13.15
CA VAL A 4 13.65 -21.56 12.87
C VAL A 4 13.66 -20.04 12.70
N PHE A 5 12.65 -19.46 12.06
CA PHE A 5 12.55 -18.00 11.84
C PHE A 5 12.31 -17.19 13.13
N LYS A 6 11.70 -17.79 14.15
CA LYS A 6 11.51 -17.13 15.46
C LYS A 6 12.83 -16.91 16.24
N GLN A 7 13.85 -17.70 15.95
CA GLN A 7 15.16 -17.64 16.63
C GLN A 7 16.18 -16.72 15.91
N ILE A 8 15.97 -16.45 14.59
CA ILE A 8 16.90 -15.62 13.82
C ILE A 8 16.75 -14.16 14.26
N ASN A 9 17.86 -13.46 14.40
CA ASN A 9 17.87 -12.03 14.74
C ASN A 9 17.09 -11.26 13.65
N GLY A 10 16.14 -10.40 14.07
CA GLY A 10 15.31 -9.63 13.14
C GLY A 10 16.11 -8.81 12.12
N LEU A 11 17.30 -8.34 12.50
CA LEU A 11 18.21 -7.63 11.57
C LEU A 11 18.73 -8.53 10.44
N CYS A 12 19.03 -9.81 10.74
CA CYS A 12 19.45 -10.76 9.72
C CYS A 12 18.33 -11.03 8.72
N VAL A 13 17.08 -11.15 9.20
CA VAL A 13 15.91 -11.34 8.32
C VAL A 13 15.72 -10.12 7.42
N CYS A 14 15.84 -8.91 7.96
CA CYS A 14 15.75 -7.69 7.16
C CYS A 14 16.87 -7.61 6.11
N ALA A 15 18.10 -7.96 6.47
CA ALA A 15 19.22 -7.97 5.52
C ALA A 15 18.99 -8.96 4.38
N ILE A 16 18.53 -10.17 4.69
CA ILE A 16 18.20 -11.19 3.66
C ILE A 16 17.08 -10.68 2.76
N LEU A 17 15.99 -10.16 3.32
CA LEU A 17 14.87 -9.63 2.52
C LEU A 17 15.26 -8.42 1.68
N SER A 18 16.16 -7.56 2.16
CA SER A 18 16.68 -6.44 1.37
C SER A 18 17.48 -6.94 0.16
N LEU A 19 18.32 -7.97 0.34
CA LEU A 19 19.03 -8.60 -0.78
C LEU A 19 18.08 -9.27 -1.76
N VAL A 20 17.05 -9.96 -1.27
CA VAL A 20 15.99 -10.56 -2.10
C VAL A 20 15.24 -9.48 -2.87
N LEU A 21 14.88 -8.36 -2.23
CA LEU A 21 14.20 -7.25 -2.89
C LEU A 21 15.06 -6.69 -4.05
N ILE A 22 16.34 -6.43 -3.81
CA ILE A 22 17.26 -5.96 -4.85
C ILE A 22 17.34 -6.97 -6.00
N ALA A 23 17.49 -8.25 -5.70
CA ALA A 23 17.54 -9.31 -6.72
C ALA A 23 16.24 -9.39 -7.54
N VAL A 24 15.08 -9.32 -6.87
CA VAL A 24 13.76 -9.32 -7.52
C VAL A 24 13.56 -8.08 -8.37
N MET A 25 13.99 -6.89 -7.92
CA MET A 25 13.93 -5.66 -8.71
C MET A 25 14.80 -5.78 -9.98
N PHE A 26 16.01 -6.34 -9.88
CA PHE A 26 16.87 -6.59 -11.04
C PHE A 26 16.23 -7.58 -12.02
N LEU A 27 15.65 -8.67 -11.54
CA LEU A 27 14.94 -9.63 -12.38
C LEU A 27 13.71 -8.98 -13.04
N ALA A 28 12.96 -8.15 -12.32
CA ALA A 28 11.80 -7.43 -12.84
C ALA A 28 12.16 -6.44 -13.96
N LEU A 29 13.38 -5.89 -13.97
CA LEU A 29 13.89 -5.06 -15.08
C LEU A 29 14.07 -5.87 -16.37
N SER A 30 14.46 -7.14 -16.29
CA SER A 30 14.70 -7.99 -17.48
C SER A 30 13.38 -8.51 -18.08
N VAL A 31 12.33 -8.59 -17.27
CA VAL A 31 11.05 -9.21 -17.62
C VAL A 31 10.02 -8.16 -18.06
N GLY A 32 9.39 -8.35 -19.19
CA GLY A 32 8.34 -7.48 -19.73
C GLY A 32 7.99 -7.86 -21.17
N THR A 33 7.19 -7.04 -21.84
CA THR A 33 6.79 -7.23 -23.27
C THR A 33 8.02 -7.34 -24.18
N VAL A 34 9.09 -6.60 -23.89
CA VAL A 34 10.38 -6.72 -24.55
C VAL A 34 11.37 -7.36 -23.55
N LYS A 35 11.98 -8.47 -23.91
CA LYS A 35 13.01 -9.11 -23.09
C LYS A 35 14.34 -8.36 -23.25
N ILE A 36 14.88 -7.84 -22.15
CA ILE A 36 16.17 -7.14 -22.12
C ILE A 36 17.18 -8.04 -21.41
N PRO A 37 18.32 -8.37 -22.04
CA PRO A 37 19.37 -9.16 -21.41
C PRO A 37 19.93 -8.46 -20.15
N LEU A 38 20.26 -9.24 -19.13
CA LEU A 38 20.78 -8.72 -17.86
C LEU A 38 22.05 -7.89 -18.01
N GLU A 39 22.90 -8.23 -19.00
CA GLU A 39 24.11 -7.49 -19.33
C GLU A 39 23.80 -6.04 -19.76
N GLN A 40 22.79 -5.85 -20.61
CA GLN A 40 22.36 -4.52 -21.05
C GLN A 40 21.75 -3.71 -19.91
N ILE A 41 21.03 -4.37 -18.98
CA ILE A 41 20.48 -3.73 -17.78
C ILE A 41 21.63 -3.25 -16.88
N TYR A 42 22.60 -4.12 -16.64
CA TYR A 42 23.77 -3.78 -15.83
C TYR A 42 24.51 -2.56 -16.41
N VAL A 43 24.80 -2.57 -17.72
CA VAL A 43 25.45 -1.45 -18.40
C VAL A 43 24.60 -0.18 -18.28
N ALA A 44 23.30 -0.24 -18.54
CA ALA A 44 22.41 0.92 -18.47
C ALA A 44 22.30 1.51 -17.06
N VAL A 45 22.28 0.67 -16.02
CA VAL A 45 22.20 1.13 -14.61
C VAL A 45 23.54 1.72 -14.15
N ILE A 46 24.65 1.03 -14.42
CA ILE A 46 25.98 1.48 -13.97
C ILE A 46 26.42 2.76 -14.70
N SER A 47 26.21 2.83 -16.03
CA SER A 47 26.56 4.02 -16.80
C SER A 47 25.84 5.28 -16.31
N GLN A 48 24.55 5.16 -15.94
CA GLN A 48 23.78 6.28 -15.39
C GLN A 48 24.27 6.71 -14.01
N LEU A 49 24.66 5.76 -13.16
CA LEU A 49 25.20 6.06 -11.82
C LEU A 49 26.58 6.72 -11.89
N GLN A 50 27.41 6.32 -12.86
CA GLN A 50 28.77 6.87 -13.03
C GLN A 50 28.76 8.24 -13.69
N SER A 51 27.85 8.52 -14.61
CA SER A 51 27.78 9.78 -15.37
C SER A 51 27.11 10.95 -14.62
N GLY A 52 26.66 10.75 -13.38
CA GLY A 52 26.02 11.81 -12.59
C GLY A 52 24.81 12.45 -13.28
N GLY A 53 24.15 11.74 -14.20
CA GLY A 53 22.99 12.23 -14.97
C GLY A 53 23.35 12.92 -16.29
N SER A 54 24.62 13.22 -16.59
CA SER A 54 25.06 13.73 -17.89
C SER A 54 25.46 12.57 -18.79
N LEU A 55 24.54 12.11 -19.62
CA LEU A 55 24.78 11.02 -20.55
C LEU A 55 25.41 11.54 -21.83
N ASP A 56 26.55 10.95 -22.21
CA ASP A 56 27.01 10.97 -23.58
C ASP A 56 25.95 10.41 -24.52
N ASN A 57 25.68 11.10 -25.63
CA ASN A 57 24.60 10.75 -26.58
C ASN A 57 24.71 9.33 -27.18
N ALA A 58 25.86 8.66 -27.01
CA ALA A 58 26.12 7.30 -27.49
C ALA A 58 25.38 6.19 -26.73
N LEU A 59 24.95 6.45 -25.49
CA LEU A 59 24.21 5.47 -24.66
C LEU A 59 22.70 5.72 -24.62
N LYS A 60 22.22 6.78 -25.28
CA LYS A 60 20.79 7.08 -25.44
C LYS A 60 20.19 6.18 -26.53
N GLY A 61 19.71 5.01 -26.12
CA GLY A 61 19.01 4.09 -27.01
C GLY A 61 17.67 3.68 -26.41
N SER A 62 16.81 3.08 -27.21
CA SER A 62 15.47 2.62 -26.77
C SER A 62 15.48 1.73 -25.52
N VAL A 63 16.57 0.96 -25.31
CA VAL A 63 16.73 0.10 -24.12
C VAL A 63 16.93 0.95 -22.86
N HIS A 64 17.72 2.01 -22.93
CA HIS A 64 17.93 2.92 -21.80
C HIS A 64 16.61 3.59 -21.38
N ASP A 65 15.86 4.11 -22.36
CA ASP A 65 14.58 4.79 -22.07
C ASP A 65 13.54 3.84 -21.49
N ILE A 66 13.47 2.59 -21.98
CA ILE A 66 12.61 1.56 -21.43
C ILE A 66 12.98 1.26 -19.97
N ILE A 67 14.26 1.18 -19.64
CA ILE A 67 14.72 0.88 -18.27
C ILE A 67 14.45 2.06 -17.35
N TRP A 68 14.90 3.26 -17.72
CA TRP A 68 14.92 4.42 -16.81
C TRP A 68 13.60 5.19 -16.75
N GLN A 69 12.83 5.23 -17.85
CA GLN A 69 11.60 6.02 -17.88
C GLN A 69 10.32 5.18 -17.69
N LEU A 70 10.37 3.87 -17.96
CA LEU A 70 9.21 3.01 -17.85
C LEU A 70 9.34 1.97 -16.73
N ARG A 71 10.42 1.14 -16.77
CA ARG A 71 10.49 -0.01 -15.86
C ARG A 71 10.94 0.32 -14.45
N LEU A 72 12.00 1.09 -14.31
CA LEU A 72 12.56 1.40 -13.00
C LEU A 72 11.59 2.23 -12.13
N PRO A 73 10.96 3.31 -12.64
CA PRO A 73 9.95 4.03 -11.86
C PRO A 73 8.81 3.13 -11.42
N ARG A 74 8.33 2.27 -12.30
CA ARG A 74 7.24 1.32 -12.03
C ARG A 74 7.60 0.33 -10.93
N ILE A 75 8.79 -0.27 -10.98
CA ILE A 75 9.29 -1.21 -9.97
C ILE A 75 9.48 -0.52 -8.62
N VAL A 76 10.03 0.69 -8.61
CA VAL A 76 10.22 1.49 -7.39
C VAL A 76 8.87 1.88 -6.79
N LEU A 77 7.90 2.26 -7.63
CA LEU A 77 6.53 2.54 -7.17
C LEU A 77 5.89 1.30 -6.56
N ALA A 78 5.99 0.14 -7.22
CA ALA A 78 5.45 -1.12 -6.71
C ALA A 78 6.05 -1.48 -5.34
N ALA A 79 7.36 -1.32 -5.18
CA ALA A 79 8.05 -1.55 -3.90
C ALA A 79 7.58 -0.58 -2.81
N ALA A 80 7.46 0.72 -3.11
CA ALA A 80 7.00 1.74 -2.17
C ALA A 80 5.54 1.50 -1.76
N VAL A 81 4.66 1.23 -2.71
CA VAL A 81 3.24 0.91 -2.46
C VAL A 81 3.12 -0.35 -1.61
N GLY A 82 3.88 -1.40 -1.92
CA GLY A 82 3.89 -2.64 -1.16
C GLY A 82 4.34 -2.45 0.29
N ALA A 83 5.43 -1.72 0.49
CA ALA A 83 5.95 -1.38 1.82
C ALA A 83 4.94 -0.52 2.61
N GLY A 84 4.35 0.50 1.97
CA GLY A 84 3.40 1.41 2.59
C GLY A 84 2.11 0.70 3.02
N LEU A 85 1.48 -0.06 2.12
CA LEU A 85 0.25 -0.80 2.42
C LEU A 85 0.47 -1.87 3.49
N ALA A 86 1.54 -2.67 3.37
CA ALA A 86 1.83 -3.72 4.33
C ALA A 86 2.13 -3.14 5.72
N SER A 87 2.88 -2.04 5.82
CA SER A 87 3.14 -1.36 7.10
C SER A 87 1.86 -0.77 7.70
N SER A 88 1.06 -0.05 6.90
CA SER A 88 -0.24 0.47 7.34
C SER A 88 -1.16 -0.65 7.82
N GLY A 89 -1.08 -1.82 7.18
CA GLY A 89 -1.81 -3.02 7.61
C GLY A 89 -1.40 -3.50 9.01
N VAL A 90 -0.09 -3.56 9.32
CA VAL A 90 0.39 -3.88 10.67
C VAL A 90 -0.22 -2.94 11.71
N ILE A 91 -0.21 -1.64 11.40
CA ILE A 91 -0.70 -0.60 12.30
C ILE A 91 -2.22 -0.73 12.51
N MET A 92 -2.98 -0.92 11.43
CA MET A 92 -4.42 -1.10 11.51
C MET A 92 -4.80 -2.33 12.33
N GLN A 93 -4.09 -3.44 12.13
CA GLN A 93 -4.31 -4.67 12.90
C GLN A 93 -4.02 -4.47 14.39
N ALA A 94 -3.02 -3.66 14.74
CA ALA A 94 -2.72 -3.34 16.14
C ALA A 94 -3.79 -2.41 16.76
N ILE A 95 -4.21 -1.36 16.05
CA ILE A 95 -5.22 -0.39 16.49
C ILE A 95 -6.57 -1.07 16.72
N VAL A 96 -7.01 -1.89 15.76
CA VAL A 96 -8.32 -2.55 15.78
C VAL A 96 -8.29 -3.82 16.66
N LYS A 97 -7.09 -4.30 17.00
CA LYS A 97 -6.87 -5.58 17.71
C LYS A 97 -7.46 -6.77 16.94
N ASN A 98 -7.42 -6.69 15.64
CA ASN A 98 -7.90 -7.73 14.75
C ASN A 98 -6.86 -8.02 13.67
N PRO A 99 -6.31 -9.25 13.57
CA PRO A 99 -5.31 -9.60 12.56
C PRO A 99 -5.86 -9.58 11.13
N LEU A 100 -7.16 -9.40 10.95
CA LEU A 100 -7.85 -9.28 9.66
C LEU A 100 -8.20 -7.83 9.30
N ALA A 101 -7.77 -6.85 10.09
CA ALA A 101 -8.00 -5.46 9.75
C ALA A 101 -7.12 -5.04 8.56
N ASP A 102 -7.73 -4.35 7.61
CA ASP A 102 -7.10 -3.77 6.43
C ASP A 102 -7.15 -2.23 6.54
N PRO A 103 -6.16 -1.49 6.07
CA PRO A 103 -6.20 -0.02 6.06
C PRO A 103 -7.42 0.58 5.37
N TYR A 104 -7.98 -0.12 4.40
CA TYR A 104 -9.16 0.33 3.66
C TYR A 104 -10.49 0.22 4.45
N ILE A 105 -10.54 -0.55 5.53
CA ILE A 105 -11.75 -0.74 6.38
C ILE A 105 -12.28 0.60 6.92
N LEU A 106 -11.42 1.59 7.11
CA LEU A 106 -11.82 2.92 7.58
C LEU A 106 -12.48 3.79 6.50
N GLY A 107 -12.91 3.24 5.39
CA GLY A 107 -13.56 3.99 4.32
C GLY A 107 -12.60 4.78 3.41
N ILE A 108 -11.30 4.63 3.60
CA ILE A 108 -10.27 5.35 2.82
C ILE A 108 -10.44 5.04 1.32
N SER A 109 -10.64 3.78 0.95
CA SER A 109 -10.86 3.37 -0.44
C SER A 109 -12.14 3.96 -1.03
N SER A 110 -13.22 3.98 -0.26
CA SER A 110 -14.51 4.54 -0.71
C SER A 110 -14.43 6.07 -0.88
N GLY A 111 -13.72 6.75 0.02
CA GLY A 111 -13.42 8.17 -0.12
C GLY A 111 -12.58 8.49 -1.34
N ALA A 112 -11.53 7.68 -1.58
CA ALA A 112 -10.71 7.79 -2.78
C ALA A 112 -11.52 7.57 -4.06
N SER A 113 -12.37 6.54 -4.08
CA SER A 113 -13.26 6.24 -5.20
C SER A 113 -14.24 7.38 -5.47
N LEU A 114 -14.83 7.98 -4.45
CA LEU A 114 -15.70 9.15 -4.57
C LEU A 114 -14.94 10.35 -5.17
N GLY A 115 -13.73 10.63 -4.66
CA GLY A 115 -12.87 11.71 -5.17
C GLY A 115 -12.51 11.50 -6.64
N ALA A 116 -12.07 10.29 -7.01
CA ALA A 116 -11.76 9.93 -8.40
C ALA A 116 -13.00 10.01 -9.31
N THR A 117 -14.15 9.54 -8.84
CA THR A 117 -15.41 9.59 -9.60
C THR A 117 -15.83 11.05 -9.87
N ALA A 118 -15.73 11.92 -8.85
CA ALA A 118 -16.01 13.33 -9.00
C ALA A 118 -15.03 14.03 -9.95
N ALA A 119 -13.75 13.68 -9.90
CA ALA A 119 -12.74 14.22 -10.81
C ALA A 119 -13.01 13.79 -12.27
N ILE A 120 -13.26 12.50 -12.51
CA ILE A 120 -13.43 11.95 -13.86
C ILE A 120 -14.74 12.41 -14.51
N LEU A 121 -15.86 12.37 -13.77
CA LEU A 121 -17.18 12.64 -14.33
C LEU A 121 -17.63 14.09 -14.25
N LEU A 122 -17.23 14.81 -13.20
CA LEU A 122 -17.60 16.20 -12.99
C LEU A 122 -16.46 17.16 -13.35
N GLY A 123 -15.26 16.67 -13.67
CA GLY A 123 -14.10 17.51 -14.00
C GLY A 123 -13.53 18.26 -12.79
N ILE A 124 -13.87 17.84 -11.57
CA ILE A 124 -13.37 18.53 -10.36
C ILE A 124 -11.87 18.39 -10.26
N GLY A 125 -11.16 19.51 -10.25
CA GLY A 125 -9.70 19.54 -10.16
C GLY A 125 -8.98 19.44 -11.50
N ALA A 126 -9.66 19.46 -12.65
CA ALA A 126 -9.04 19.37 -13.99
C ALA A 126 -7.97 20.45 -14.22
N GLY A 127 -8.09 21.63 -13.57
CA GLY A 127 -7.08 22.70 -13.62
C GLY A 127 -5.81 22.44 -12.80
N LEU A 128 -5.73 21.36 -12.01
CA LEU A 128 -4.60 21.03 -11.15
C LEU A 128 -3.49 20.22 -11.85
N GLY A 129 -3.58 20.05 -13.17
CA GLY A 129 -2.59 19.34 -13.98
C GLY A 129 -2.92 17.86 -14.27
N GLU A 130 -1.97 17.14 -14.83
CA GLU A 130 -2.18 15.76 -15.33
C GLU A 130 -2.63 14.75 -14.26
N ASN A 131 -2.24 14.97 -13.00
CA ASN A 131 -2.51 14.05 -11.90
C ASN A 131 -3.76 14.40 -11.08
N PHE A 132 -4.68 15.22 -11.63
CA PHE A 132 -5.85 15.71 -10.89
C PHE A 132 -6.76 14.60 -10.32
N ILE A 133 -6.88 13.48 -11.02
CA ILE A 133 -7.65 12.32 -10.55
C ILE A 133 -7.03 11.74 -9.27
N GLY A 134 -5.72 11.55 -9.27
CA GLY A 134 -4.99 11.07 -8.10
C GLY A 134 -5.09 12.03 -6.92
N LEU A 135 -4.97 13.36 -7.18
CA LEU A 135 -5.12 14.38 -6.15
C LEU A 135 -6.53 14.39 -5.54
N ALA A 136 -7.56 14.28 -6.36
CA ALA A 136 -8.94 14.20 -5.90
C ALA A 136 -9.19 12.90 -5.10
N ALA A 137 -8.63 11.78 -5.54
CA ALA A 137 -8.69 10.53 -4.80
C ALA A 137 -7.98 10.62 -3.44
N PHE A 138 -6.77 11.20 -3.40
CA PHE A 138 -6.06 11.48 -2.15
C PHE A 138 -6.90 12.35 -1.21
N ALA A 139 -7.42 13.46 -1.72
CA ALA A 139 -8.25 14.39 -0.93
C ALA A 139 -9.50 13.70 -0.37
N GLY A 140 -10.18 12.88 -1.18
CA GLY A 140 -11.33 12.08 -0.76
C GLY A 140 -10.98 11.05 0.31
N ALA A 141 -9.88 10.30 0.12
CA ALA A 141 -9.37 9.34 1.09
C ALA A 141 -9.05 10.00 2.43
N PHE A 142 -8.32 11.12 2.39
CA PHE A 142 -7.89 11.84 3.58
C PHE A 142 -9.07 12.50 4.30
N ALA A 143 -9.99 13.13 3.56
CA ALA A 143 -11.20 13.73 4.13
C ALA A 143 -12.06 12.68 4.87
N ILE A 144 -12.29 11.51 4.27
CA ILE A 144 -13.03 10.43 4.93
C ILE A 144 -12.31 9.93 6.17
N SER A 145 -10.98 9.82 6.15
CA SER A 145 -10.21 9.43 7.33
C SER A 145 -10.37 10.42 8.48
N LEU A 146 -10.33 11.72 8.19
CA LEU A 146 -10.59 12.77 9.19
C LEU A 146 -12.03 12.71 9.73
N LEU A 147 -13.01 12.47 8.85
CA LEU A 147 -14.41 12.31 9.27
C LEU A 147 -14.61 11.08 10.15
N VAL A 148 -13.96 9.96 9.83
CA VAL A 148 -14.00 8.74 10.69
C VAL A 148 -13.43 9.06 12.06
N LEU A 149 -12.27 9.73 12.13
CA LEU A 149 -11.68 10.15 13.40
C LEU A 149 -12.61 11.09 14.16
N PHE A 150 -13.19 12.07 13.49
CA PHE A 150 -14.12 13.01 14.10
C PHE A 150 -15.36 12.29 14.67
N ILE A 151 -16.06 11.52 13.85
CA ILE A 151 -17.28 10.80 14.24
C ILE A 151 -16.99 9.79 15.35
N SER A 152 -15.88 9.06 15.29
CA SER A 152 -15.55 8.06 16.32
C SER A 152 -15.26 8.67 17.69
N ASN A 153 -14.93 9.98 17.73
CA ASN A 153 -14.72 10.73 18.98
C ASN A 153 -15.99 11.43 19.50
N LEU A 154 -17.05 11.51 18.70
CA LEU A 154 -18.32 12.06 19.17
C LEU A 154 -18.91 11.17 20.27
N GLY A 155 -19.31 11.80 21.37
CA GLY A 155 -19.86 11.10 22.54
C GLY A 155 -18.84 10.34 23.38
N GLY A 156 -17.58 10.76 23.38
CA GLY A 156 -16.53 10.24 24.24
C GLY A 156 -15.35 9.61 23.49
N ARG A 157 -14.43 8.94 24.21
CA ARG A 157 -13.21 8.36 23.63
C ARG A 157 -13.51 7.33 22.54
N SER A 158 -12.79 7.45 21.43
CA SER A 158 -12.89 6.48 20.34
C SER A 158 -12.29 5.12 20.75
N ASN A 159 -12.98 4.06 20.34
CA ASN A 159 -12.51 2.68 20.47
C ASN A 159 -12.53 2.00 19.10
N SER A 160 -11.97 0.79 19.02
CA SER A 160 -11.91 0.02 17.78
C SER A 160 -13.27 -0.20 17.10
N VAL A 161 -14.33 -0.41 17.89
CA VAL A 161 -15.67 -0.65 17.37
C VAL A 161 -16.26 0.62 16.76
N LYS A 162 -16.14 1.77 17.44
CA LYS A 162 -16.61 3.08 16.91
C LYS A 162 -15.89 3.43 15.61
N LEU A 163 -14.58 3.18 15.54
CA LEU A 163 -13.79 3.42 14.33
C LEU A 163 -14.29 2.58 13.16
N LEU A 164 -14.51 1.28 13.37
CA LEU A 164 -15.03 0.38 12.34
C LEU A 164 -16.43 0.78 11.88
N LEU A 165 -17.34 1.05 12.80
CA LEU A 165 -18.72 1.45 12.48
C LEU A 165 -18.75 2.78 11.72
N ALA A 166 -17.97 3.79 12.14
CA ALA A 166 -17.85 5.06 11.44
C ALA A 166 -17.29 4.86 10.02
N GLY A 167 -16.24 4.04 9.86
CA GLY A 167 -15.68 3.70 8.56
C GLY A 167 -16.68 3.02 7.64
N MET A 168 -17.41 2.03 8.13
CA MET A 168 -18.47 1.35 7.36
C MET A 168 -19.60 2.28 6.94
N ALA A 169 -20.08 3.12 7.85
CA ALA A 169 -21.15 4.09 7.57
C ALA A 169 -20.71 5.10 6.51
N LEU A 170 -19.52 5.68 6.67
CA LEU A 170 -18.99 6.64 5.68
C LEU A 170 -18.66 5.98 4.34
N SER A 171 -18.22 4.71 4.33
CA SER A 171 -18.08 3.94 3.09
C SER A 171 -19.39 3.81 2.33
N ALA A 172 -20.48 3.51 3.02
CA ALA A 172 -21.80 3.42 2.42
C ALA A 172 -22.24 4.78 1.84
N VAL A 173 -22.02 5.87 2.57
CA VAL A 173 -22.29 7.25 2.10
C VAL A 173 -21.48 7.56 0.85
N CYS A 174 -20.17 7.32 0.85
CA CYS A 174 -19.31 7.55 -0.33
C CYS A 174 -19.77 6.73 -1.53
N SER A 175 -20.11 5.47 -1.33
CA SER A 175 -20.61 4.59 -2.40
C SER A 175 -21.93 5.08 -2.98
N ALA A 176 -22.84 5.57 -2.14
CA ALA A 176 -24.11 6.16 -2.58
C ALA A 176 -23.88 7.42 -3.42
N PHE A 177 -23.01 8.34 -2.97
CA PHE A 177 -22.68 9.54 -3.76
C PHE A 177 -21.94 9.21 -5.05
N SER A 178 -21.02 8.25 -5.05
CA SER A 178 -20.36 7.80 -6.27
C SER A 178 -21.36 7.24 -7.27
N SER A 179 -22.30 6.39 -6.83
CA SER A 179 -23.36 5.83 -7.68
C SER A 179 -24.30 6.92 -8.21
N PHE A 180 -24.63 7.93 -7.38
CA PHE A 180 -25.41 9.08 -7.82
C PHE A 180 -24.71 9.86 -8.94
N ILE A 181 -23.42 10.19 -8.76
CA ILE A 181 -22.65 10.90 -9.79
C ILE A 181 -22.59 10.09 -11.08
N VAL A 182 -22.30 8.79 -11.00
CA VAL A 182 -22.24 7.88 -12.17
C VAL A 182 -23.58 7.85 -12.90
N TYR A 183 -24.69 7.75 -12.19
CA TYR A 183 -26.02 7.71 -12.76
C TYR A 183 -26.37 8.99 -13.55
N PHE A 184 -26.09 10.16 -12.96
CA PHE A 184 -26.45 11.44 -13.57
C PHE A 184 -25.47 11.90 -14.65
N ALA A 185 -24.19 11.51 -14.59
CA ALA A 185 -23.21 11.91 -15.59
C ALA A 185 -23.46 11.31 -16.97
N ASN A 186 -24.12 10.13 -17.05
CA ASN A 186 -24.43 9.41 -18.29
C ASN A 186 -23.27 9.37 -19.30
N ASN A 187 -22.05 9.24 -18.80
CA ASN A 187 -20.80 9.27 -19.59
C ASN A 187 -20.16 7.87 -19.59
N LYS A 188 -20.30 7.15 -20.70
CA LYS A 188 -19.78 5.77 -20.84
C LYS A 188 -18.25 5.70 -20.75
N GLU A 189 -17.54 6.64 -21.36
CA GLU A 189 -16.07 6.70 -21.34
C GLU A 189 -15.55 6.98 -19.93
N GLY A 190 -16.18 7.92 -19.22
CA GLY A 190 -15.86 8.21 -17.83
C GLY A 190 -16.10 7.01 -16.90
N MET A 191 -17.21 6.26 -17.12
CA MET A 191 -17.48 5.03 -16.35
C MET A 191 -16.41 3.97 -16.59
N GLN A 192 -15.97 3.80 -17.83
CA GLN A 192 -14.89 2.88 -18.17
C GLN A 192 -13.56 3.32 -17.52
N THR A 193 -13.25 4.61 -17.56
CA THR A 193 -12.05 5.18 -16.91
C THR A 193 -12.06 4.94 -15.40
N ILE A 194 -13.21 5.14 -14.73
CA ILE A 194 -13.35 4.83 -13.30
C ILE A 194 -13.09 3.34 -13.03
N ALA A 195 -13.69 2.46 -13.85
CA ALA A 195 -13.51 1.02 -13.67
C ALA A 195 -12.04 0.61 -13.77
N TYR A 196 -11.30 1.11 -14.78
CA TYR A 196 -9.86 0.87 -14.92
C TYR A 196 -9.06 1.47 -13.76
N TRP A 197 -9.38 2.70 -13.35
CA TRP A 197 -8.70 3.37 -12.24
C TRP A 197 -8.87 2.59 -10.93
N MET A 198 -10.08 2.07 -10.68
CA MET A 198 -10.36 1.26 -9.48
C MET A 198 -9.65 -0.10 -9.47
N MET A 199 -9.25 -0.61 -10.64
CA MET A 199 -8.48 -1.86 -10.71
C MET A 199 -7.02 -1.69 -10.29
N GLY A 200 -6.53 -0.46 -10.22
CA GLY A 200 -5.15 -0.12 -9.84
C GLY A 200 -4.11 -0.49 -10.90
N SER A 201 -3.12 0.37 -11.07
CA SER A 201 -2.03 0.16 -12.04
C SER A 201 -0.77 0.91 -11.64
N PHE A 202 0.40 0.35 -11.95
CA PHE A 202 1.69 1.03 -11.80
C PHE A 202 2.22 1.58 -13.13
N SER A 203 1.47 1.43 -14.24
CA SER A 203 1.91 1.88 -15.57
C SER A 203 2.12 3.39 -15.68
N GLY A 204 1.42 4.18 -14.84
CA GLY A 204 1.55 5.63 -14.77
C GLY A 204 2.69 6.15 -13.90
N ALA A 205 3.61 5.29 -13.46
CA ALA A 205 4.73 5.69 -12.59
C ALA A 205 5.66 6.68 -13.30
N LYS A 206 5.87 7.85 -12.67
CA LYS A 206 6.81 8.90 -13.12
C LYS A 206 7.76 9.24 -11.97
N TRP A 207 9.00 9.62 -12.28
CA TRP A 207 9.99 10.02 -11.28
C TRP A 207 9.51 11.17 -10.40
N ASP A 208 8.80 12.15 -10.95
CA ASP A 208 8.29 13.31 -10.22
C ASP A 208 7.38 12.89 -9.05
N ASN A 209 6.54 11.87 -9.26
CA ASN A 209 5.69 11.33 -8.21
C ASN A 209 6.50 10.53 -7.17
N LEU A 210 7.52 9.79 -7.62
CA LEU A 210 8.33 8.95 -6.75
C LEU A 210 9.20 9.76 -5.78
N ILE A 211 9.70 10.93 -6.20
CA ILE A 211 10.46 11.84 -5.34
C ILE A 211 9.65 12.22 -4.08
N VAL A 212 8.34 12.24 -4.16
CA VAL A 212 7.45 12.54 -3.03
C VAL A 212 7.06 11.27 -2.28
N ILE A 213 6.60 10.25 -2.99
CA ILE A 213 5.99 9.05 -2.40
C ILE A 213 7.02 8.20 -1.66
N VAL A 214 8.18 7.96 -2.25
CA VAL A 214 9.20 7.08 -1.67
C VAL A 214 9.71 7.60 -0.31
N PRO A 215 10.11 8.89 -0.18
CA PRO A 215 10.50 9.44 1.12
C PRO A 215 9.37 9.38 2.16
N ILE A 216 8.13 9.68 1.78
CA ILE A 216 6.98 9.63 2.70
C ILE A 216 6.81 8.21 3.24
N VAL A 217 6.85 7.19 2.38
CA VAL A 217 6.72 5.80 2.79
C VAL A 217 7.88 5.38 3.68
N ILE A 218 9.12 5.71 3.33
CA ILE A 218 10.31 5.40 4.14
C ILE A 218 10.21 6.02 5.52
N VAL A 219 9.93 7.33 5.59
CA VAL A 219 9.81 8.07 6.87
C VAL A 219 8.69 7.47 7.73
N ALA A 220 7.56 7.14 7.13
CA ALA A 220 6.44 6.55 7.87
C ALA A 220 6.75 5.13 8.36
N VAL A 221 7.42 4.29 7.58
CA VAL A 221 7.86 2.95 8.01
C VAL A 221 8.85 3.06 9.16
N LEU A 222 9.84 3.97 9.08
CA LEU A 222 10.81 4.22 10.14
C LEU A 222 10.13 4.77 11.40
N PHE A 223 9.16 5.67 11.25
CA PHE A 223 8.35 6.16 12.35
C PHE A 223 7.60 5.01 13.04
N PHE A 224 6.85 4.19 12.31
CA PHE A 224 6.12 3.06 12.88
C PHE A 224 7.06 2.04 13.55
N TRP A 225 8.22 1.81 12.96
CA TRP A 225 9.24 0.95 13.58
C TRP A 225 9.74 1.51 14.93
N SER A 226 9.97 2.82 15.00
CA SER A 226 10.35 3.49 16.25
C SER A 226 9.27 3.36 17.34
N GLN A 227 8.00 3.28 16.94
CA GLN A 227 6.83 3.16 17.81
C GLN A 227 6.51 1.72 18.24
N SER A 228 7.39 0.76 17.97
CA SER A 228 7.14 -0.67 18.22
C SER A 228 6.70 -1.00 19.64
N ARG A 229 7.20 -0.26 20.66
CA ARG A 229 6.80 -0.43 22.07
C ARG A 229 5.32 -0.08 22.29
N ILE A 230 4.87 1.05 21.76
CA ILE A 230 3.47 1.49 21.87
C ILE A 230 2.55 0.55 21.11
N LEU A 231 2.98 0.10 19.92
CA LEU A 231 2.23 -0.88 19.12
C LEU A 231 2.09 -2.22 19.86
N ASN A 232 3.12 -2.66 20.57
CA ASN A 232 3.05 -3.86 21.42
C ASN A 232 2.09 -3.65 22.60
N LEU A 233 2.05 -2.45 23.20
CA LEU A 233 1.07 -2.10 24.25
C LEU A 233 -0.35 -2.11 23.73
N MET A 234 -0.59 -1.70 22.48
CA MET A 234 -1.93 -1.74 21.86
C MET A 234 -2.51 -3.17 21.80
N LEU A 235 -1.66 -4.18 21.66
CA LEU A 235 -2.11 -5.58 21.68
C LEU A 235 -2.63 -6.02 23.04
N LEU A 236 -2.06 -5.47 24.13
CA LEU A 236 -2.47 -5.80 25.51
C LEU A 236 -3.84 -5.21 25.87
N GLY A 237 -4.25 -4.15 25.20
CA GLY A 237 -5.52 -3.47 25.43
C GLY A 237 -5.40 -2.15 26.18
N ASP A 238 -6.50 -1.38 26.11
CA ASP A 238 -6.52 -0.01 26.66
C ASP A 238 -6.40 0.01 28.18
N GLU A 239 -7.09 -0.92 28.86
CA GLU A 239 -7.05 -1.03 30.33
C GLU A 239 -5.64 -1.39 30.83
N SER A 240 -5.00 -2.39 30.20
CA SER A 240 -3.63 -2.79 30.54
C SER A 240 -2.61 -1.68 30.27
N ALA A 241 -2.78 -0.94 29.17
CA ALA A 241 -1.90 0.17 28.85
C ALA A 241 -2.05 1.34 29.82
N LEU A 242 -3.27 1.64 30.27
CA LEU A 242 -3.53 2.67 31.29
C LEU A 242 -2.91 2.31 32.63
N THR A 243 -2.97 1.05 33.05
CA THR A 243 -2.32 0.60 34.30
C THR A 243 -0.79 0.72 34.20
N LEU A 244 -0.23 0.64 32.99
CA LEU A 244 1.19 0.88 32.70
C LEU A 244 1.53 2.37 32.47
N GLY A 245 0.57 3.27 32.70
CA GLY A 245 0.75 4.72 32.60
C GLY A 245 0.70 5.29 31.18
N THR A 246 0.21 4.53 30.20
CA THR A 246 0.17 4.98 28.79
C THR A 246 -1.27 5.09 28.31
N ASP A 247 -1.69 6.31 27.89
CA ASP A 247 -2.98 6.51 27.22
C ASP A 247 -2.83 6.28 25.70
N LEU A 248 -3.38 5.19 25.21
CA LEU A 248 -3.30 4.79 23.79
C LEU A 248 -4.18 5.63 22.87
N HIS A 249 -5.09 6.45 23.39
CA HIS A 249 -6.04 7.19 22.57
C HIS A 249 -5.35 8.17 21.60
N VAL A 250 -4.40 8.95 22.11
CA VAL A 250 -3.63 9.92 21.30
C VAL A 250 -2.79 9.22 20.24
N TYR A 251 -2.09 8.15 20.63
CA TYR A 251 -1.27 7.36 19.69
C TYR A 251 -2.12 6.74 18.58
N ARG A 252 -3.31 6.23 18.90
CA ARG A 252 -4.25 5.67 17.92
C ARG A 252 -4.64 6.70 16.86
N GLN A 253 -4.97 7.91 17.26
CA GLN A 253 -5.33 8.98 16.33
C GLN A 253 -4.17 9.36 15.42
N PHE A 254 -2.97 9.51 15.98
CA PHE A 254 -1.76 9.83 15.20
C PHE A 254 -1.42 8.72 14.19
N TYR A 255 -1.49 7.46 14.59
CA TYR A 255 -1.18 6.35 13.71
C TYR A 255 -2.20 6.20 12.59
N LEU A 256 -3.49 6.44 12.89
CA LEU A 256 -4.53 6.46 11.87
C LEU A 256 -4.28 7.58 10.85
N LEU A 257 -3.91 8.79 11.32
CA LEU A 257 -3.63 9.91 10.45
C LEU A 257 -2.44 9.62 9.52
N ILE A 258 -1.33 9.11 10.06
CA ILE A 258 -0.15 8.76 9.26
C ILE A 258 -0.48 7.64 8.27
N SER A 259 -1.19 6.60 8.70
CA SER A 259 -1.64 5.52 7.82
C SER A 259 -2.53 6.05 6.68
N SER A 260 -3.42 7.00 6.97
CA SER A 260 -4.28 7.63 5.97
C SER A 260 -3.50 8.42 4.94
N ILE A 261 -2.44 9.13 5.37
CA ILE A 261 -1.54 9.85 4.47
C ILE A 261 -0.84 8.86 3.53
N ILE A 262 -0.27 7.77 4.08
CA ILE A 262 0.41 6.74 3.28
C ILE A 262 -0.55 6.15 2.26
N VAL A 263 -1.71 5.67 2.72
CA VAL A 263 -2.71 5.02 1.85
C VAL A 263 -3.24 6.01 0.82
N GLY A 264 -3.43 7.27 1.20
CA GLY A 264 -3.83 8.33 0.28
C GLY A 264 -2.80 8.54 -0.84
N PHE A 265 -1.49 8.62 -0.53
CA PHE A 265 -0.43 8.72 -1.54
C PHE A 265 -0.31 7.47 -2.40
N VAL A 266 -0.52 6.29 -1.82
CA VAL A 266 -0.58 5.02 -2.57
C VAL A 266 -1.71 5.06 -3.59
N VAL A 267 -2.90 5.46 -3.16
CA VAL A 267 -4.08 5.54 -4.04
C VAL A 267 -3.92 6.64 -5.09
N TYR A 268 -3.31 7.78 -4.73
CA TYR A 268 -2.92 8.82 -5.68
C TYR A 268 -2.09 8.28 -6.84
N ALA A 269 -1.11 7.43 -6.54
CA ALA A 269 -0.12 6.97 -7.52
C ALA A 269 -0.53 5.70 -8.28
N ALA A 270 -1.32 4.83 -7.65
CA ALA A 270 -1.55 3.47 -8.14
C ALA A 270 -3.03 3.08 -8.28
N GLY A 271 -3.97 3.98 -7.88
CA GLY A 271 -5.36 3.59 -7.71
C GLY A 271 -5.54 2.64 -6.51
N THR A 272 -6.62 1.88 -6.48
CA THR A 272 -6.91 1.01 -5.34
C THR A 272 -6.23 -0.36 -5.47
N VAL A 273 -5.41 -0.72 -4.48
CA VAL A 273 -4.72 -2.03 -4.42
C VAL A 273 -5.04 -2.69 -3.08
N GLY A 274 -6.04 -3.55 -3.05
CA GLY A 274 -6.51 -4.24 -1.83
C GLY A 274 -5.65 -5.43 -1.40
N PHE A 275 -5.99 -6.02 -0.26
CA PHE A 275 -5.43 -7.26 0.31
C PHE A 275 -3.97 -7.24 0.76
N VAL A 276 -3.11 -6.34 0.27
CA VAL A 276 -1.69 -6.29 0.64
C VAL A 276 -1.54 -6.02 2.14
N GLY A 277 -2.24 -4.99 2.64
CA GLY A 277 -2.24 -4.62 4.06
C GLY A 277 -2.89 -5.64 4.99
N LEU A 278 -3.64 -6.58 4.44
CA LEU A 278 -4.28 -7.65 5.20
C LEU A 278 -3.40 -8.90 5.25
N ILE A 279 -2.96 -9.39 4.08
CA ILE A 279 -2.34 -10.70 3.94
C ILE A 279 -0.88 -10.68 4.34
N VAL A 280 -0.12 -9.69 3.84
CA VAL A 280 1.33 -9.67 4.09
C VAL A 280 1.64 -9.58 5.59
N PRO A 281 1.03 -8.66 6.39
CA PRO A 281 1.25 -8.63 7.83
C PRO A 281 0.86 -9.93 8.52
N HIS A 282 -0.25 -10.54 8.09
CA HIS A 282 -0.73 -11.78 8.68
C HIS A 282 0.26 -12.93 8.46
N VAL A 283 0.72 -13.14 7.22
CA VAL A 283 1.71 -14.16 6.88
C VAL A 283 3.03 -13.92 7.63
N ILE A 284 3.53 -12.69 7.64
CA ILE A 284 4.78 -12.36 8.32
C ILE A 284 4.68 -12.55 9.83
N ARG A 285 3.53 -12.20 10.44
CA ARG A 285 3.30 -12.46 11.86
C ARG A 285 3.38 -13.94 12.22
N MET A 286 2.93 -14.82 11.33
CA MET A 286 3.08 -16.27 11.51
C MET A 286 4.54 -16.73 11.51
N LEU A 287 5.40 -16.03 10.76
CA LEU A 287 6.82 -16.37 10.61
C LEU A 287 7.70 -15.78 11.72
N VAL A 288 7.54 -14.48 12.02
CA VAL A 288 8.44 -13.74 12.93
C VAL A 288 7.84 -13.45 14.30
N GLY A 289 6.53 -13.73 14.49
CA GLY A 289 5.80 -13.46 15.74
C GLY A 289 5.12 -12.10 15.75
N THR A 290 4.65 -11.69 16.95
CA THR A 290 3.79 -10.51 17.15
C THR A 290 4.56 -9.26 17.55
N ASP A 291 5.86 -9.36 17.87
CA ASP A 291 6.67 -8.21 18.28
C ASP A 291 6.88 -7.23 17.12
N HIS A 292 6.31 -6.03 17.26
CA HIS A 292 6.36 -4.98 16.24
C HIS A 292 7.77 -4.49 15.91
N LYS A 293 8.74 -4.66 16.81
CA LYS A 293 10.15 -4.34 16.54
C LYS A 293 10.71 -5.15 15.36
N ARG A 294 10.24 -6.40 15.18
CA ARG A 294 10.59 -7.28 14.07
C ARG A 294 9.53 -7.24 12.97
N LEU A 295 8.27 -7.21 13.37
CA LEU A 295 7.13 -7.33 12.45
C LEU A 295 7.09 -6.17 11.44
N VAL A 296 7.24 -4.92 11.88
CA VAL A 296 7.11 -3.73 11.00
C VAL A 296 8.12 -3.75 9.85
N PRO A 297 9.44 -3.81 10.09
CA PRO A 297 10.42 -3.74 9.00
C PRO A 297 10.37 -4.97 8.09
N VAL A 298 10.17 -6.17 8.65
CA VAL A 298 10.06 -7.40 7.85
C VAL A 298 8.82 -7.37 6.97
N THR A 299 7.69 -6.86 7.48
CA THR A 299 6.45 -6.74 6.71
C THR A 299 6.56 -5.70 5.60
N ALA A 300 7.23 -4.57 5.84
CA ALA A 300 7.48 -3.56 4.81
C ALA A 300 8.27 -4.14 3.63
N LEU A 301 9.37 -4.83 3.91
CA LEU A 301 10.20 -5.48 2.88
C LEU A 301 9.45 -6.59 2.15
N ALA A 302 8.70 -7.43 2.87
CA ALA A 302 7.89 -8.49 2.28
C ALA A 302 6.78 -7.93 1.37
N GLY A 303 6.13 -6.82 1.78
CA GLY A 303 5.14 -6.13 0.97
C GLY A 303 5.74 -5.55 -0.31
N ALA A 304 6.93 -4.95 -0.22
CA ALA A 304 7.67 -4.48 -1.38
C ALA A 304 7.97 -5.61 -2.36
N ILE A 305 8.52 -6.72 -1.89
CA ILE A 305 8.82 -7.90 -2.72
C ILE A 305 7.53 -8.44 -3.35
N PHE A 306 6.47 -8.59 -2.56
CA PHE A 306 5.19 -9.12 -3.03
C PHE A 306 4.63 -8.31 -4.20
N LEU A 307 4.57 -6.98 -4.10
CA LEU A 307 4.03 -6.16 -5.18
C LEU A 307 4.95 -6.05 -6.39
N VAL A 308 6.27 -6.05 -6.22
CA VAL A 308 7.20 -6.09 -7.36
C VAL A 308 7.04 -7.40 -8.14
N VAL A 309 6.91 -8.54 -7.46
CA VAL A 309 6.64 -9.84 -8.09
C VAL A 309 5.28 -9.84 -8.76
N ALA A 310 4.23 -9.38 -8.07
CA ALA A 310 2.88 -9.33 -8.62
C ALA A 310 2.79 -8.44 -9.86
N ASP A 311 3.41 -7.25 -9.85
CA ASP A 311 3.47 -6.36 -11.02
C ASP A 311 4.22 -7.01 -12.19
N THR A 312 5.32 -7.71 -11.89
CA THR A 312 6.07 -8.43 -12.93
C THR A 312 5.22 -9.52 -13.58
N LEU A 313 4.46 -10.27 -12.79
CA LEU A 313 3.51 -11.26 -13.29
C LEU A 313 2.41 -10.61 -14.14
N CYS A 314 1.84 -9.48 -13.72
CA CYS A 314 0.81 -8.75 -14.47
C CYS A 314 1.27 -8.35 -15.88
N ARG A 315 2.57 -8.10 -16.06
CA ARG A 315 3.16 -7.71 -17.35
C ARG A 315 3.37 -8.87 -18.33
N ILE A 316 3.36 -10.11 -17.85
CA ILE A 316 3.69 -11.30 -18.67
C ILE A 316 2.56 -12.31 -18.78
N MET A 317 1.52 -12.23 -17.94
CA MET A 317 0.44 -13.23 -17.90
C MET A 317 -0.41 -13.23 -19.18
N ILE A 318 -0.63 -12.06 -19.77
CA ILE A 318 -1.46 -11.92 -20.97
C ILE A 318 -0.60 -11.37 -22.11
N PRO A 319 -0.38 -12.11 -23.21
CA PRO A 319 0.32 -11.61 -24.38
C PRO A 319 -0.37 -10.36 -24.96
N GLY A 320 0.36 -9.26 -25.08
CA GLY A 320 -0.15 -8.02 -25.67
C GLY A 320 -1.06 -7.16 -24.80
N ALA A 321 -1.34 -7.57 -23.56
CA ALA A 321 -2.10 -6.77 -22.59
C ALA A 321 -1.48 -6.82 -21.19
N GLU A 322 -1.68 -5.75 -20.44
CA GLU A 322 -1.26 -5.72 -19.02
C GLU A 322 -2.47 -5.97 -18.13
N LEU A 323 -2.32 -6.91 -17.19
CA LEU A 323 -3.35 -7.15 -16.18
C LEU A 323 -3.25 -6.06 -15.09
N PRO A 324 -4.35 -5.39 -14.72
CA PRO A 324 -4.36 -4.49 -13.58
C PRO A 324 -3.94 -5.19 -12.29
N ILE A 325 -3.08 -4.53 -11.50
CA ILE A 325 -2.46 -5.16 -10.31
C ILE A 325 -3.48 -5.56 -9.25
N GLY A 326 -4.54 -4.77 -9.06
CA GLY A 326 -5.59 -5.06 -8.09
C GLY A 326 -6.33 -6.35 -8.40
N ILE A 327 -6.50 -6.71 -9.67
CA ILE A 327 -7.13 -7.98 -10.08
C ILE A 327 -6.27 -9.16 -9.61
N LEU A 328 -4.97 -9.16 -9.94
CA LEU A 328 -4.08 -10.26 -9.57
C LEU A 328 -3.98 -10.40 -8.06
N VAL A 329 -3.81 -9.27 -7.36
CA VAL A 329 -3.69 -9.28 -5.89
C VAL A 329 -5.00 -9.75 -5.25
N ALA A 330 -6.17 -9.37 -5.77
CA ALA A 330 -7.45 -9.85 -5.27
C ALA A 330 -7.68 -11.36 -5.57
N MET A 331 -7.29 -11.83 -6.75
CA MET A 331 -7.40 -13.27 -7.12
C MET A 331 -6.56 -14.17 -6.21
N ILE A 332 -5.40 -13.72 -5.77
CA ILE A 332 -4.54 -14.44 -4.82
C ILE A 332 -5.04 -14.18 -3.39
N GLY A 333 -5.37 -12.95 -3.09
CA GLY A 333 -5.65 -12.44 -1.77
C GLY A 333 -6.95 -12.99 -1.18
N ALA A 334 -8.04 -12.94 -1.93
CA ALA A 334 -9.34 -13.36 -1.41
C ALA A 334 -9.37 -14.86 -1.05
N PRO A 335 -8.89 -15.80 -1.88
CA PRO A 335 -8.80 -17.22 -1.47
C PRO A 335 -7.85 -17.45 -0.29
N CYS A 336 -6.70 -16.77 -0.27
CA CYS A 336 -5.76 -16.84 0.85
C CYS A 336 -6.43 -16.38 2.15
N PHE A 337 -7.18 -15.29 2.11
CA PHE A 337 -7.92 -14.75 3.25
C PHE A 337 -8.97 -15.75 3.75
N VAL A 338 -9.79 -16.32 2.86
CA VAL A 338 -10.80 -17.35 3.22
C VAL A 338 -10.12 -18.56 3.85
N TYR A 339 -9.02 -19.03 3.27
CA TYR A 339 -8.26 -20.17 3.83
C TYR A 339 -7.74 -19.87 5.24
N LEU A 340 -7.18 -18.68 5.45
CA LEU A 340 -6.70 -18.25 6.76
C LEU A 340 -7.83 -18.13 7.76
N MET A 341 -8.98 -17.62 7.34
CA MET A 341 -10.17 -17.49 8.17
C MET A 341 -10.70 -18.84 8.66
N VAL A 342 -10.72 -19.85 7.81
CA VAL A 342 -11.25 -21.18 8.15
C VAL A 342 -10.29 -21.98 9.04
N LYS A 343 -8.99 -21.80 8.88
CA LYS A 343 -7.99 -22.70 9.48
C LYS A 343 -7.50 -22.32 10.87
N ARG A 344 -7.81 -21.11 11.40
CA ARG A 344 -7.32 -20.66 12.71
C ARG A 344 -8.37 -19.99 13.57
N THR A 345 -8.30 -20.28 14.87
CA THR A 345 -8.99 -19.54 15.93
C THR A 345 -8.38 -18.14 16.04
N TYR A 346 -9.19 -17.10 15.94
CA TYR A 346 -8.77 -15.71 15.89
C TYR A 346 -8.47 -15.16 17.29
N GLY A 347 -7.23 -14.79 17.59
CA GLY A 347 -6.82 -14.07 18.79
C GLY A 347 -5.36 -13.64 18.71
N PHE A 348 -5.03 -12.47 19.28
CA PHE A 348 -3.64 -12.04 19.47
C PHE A 348 -2.93 -12.78 20.61
N GLY A 349 -3.65 -13.58 21.40
CA GLY A 349 -3.14 -14.44 22.45
C GLY A 349 -3.53 -15.88 22.12
N GLY A 350 -2.59 -16.60 21.53
CA GLY A 350 -2.80 -17.98 21.19
C GLY A 350 -2.65 -18.91 22.40
N ASN A 351 -3.36 -20.00 22.40
CA ASN A 351 -2.88 -21.29 22.86
C ASN A 351 -2.33 -22.03 21.65
#